data_871870adca6a15978dcbe3a872c7887e
#
_entry.id   871870adca6a15978dcbe3a872c7887e
#
_cell.length_a   1.000
_cell.length_b   1.000
_cell.length_c   1.000
_cell.angle_alpha   90.00
_cell.angle_beta   90.00
_cell.angle_gamma   90.00
#
_symmetry.space_group_name_H-M   'P 1'
#
loop_
_entity.id
_entity.type
_entity.pdbx_description
1 polymer ?
#
loop_
_entity_poly.entity_id
_entity_poly.type
_entity_poly.pdbx_seq_one_letter_code
_entity_poly.pdbx_strand_id
1 'polypeptide(L)'
;MPLTARAPSPVSLRRLFGRLAGAMPGGKRTDRISQRDLEVLEFIARFGVVPRRAVATWAGTGRTVTIVRERRLREAGLIVMRPAFGGSERLLLCTRAGLRASGREELRTARPSPGAIRHESTVALLAAVLERSGERLLSERETLARERAEGKRLLSAALSSGRFHRADLVRVDERGEPGDAIEVELSTKGAARLDELLRAWRLAVAERRVTRVVYHCAPHTLPFVEQAIERTRTAAAVAVEEL
;
A
#
# COMPACT_ATOMS: atom_id res chain seq x y z
N MET A 1 20.31 28.61 -6.64
CA MET A 1 18.87 28.77 -6.95
C MET A 1 18.24 27.39 -6.94
N PRO A 2 17.30 27.06 -6.06
CA PRO A 2 16.65 25.77 -6.04
C PRO A 2 15.47 25.77 -7.02
N LEU A 3 15.49 24.81 -7.98
CA LEU A 3 14.36 24.50 -8.85
C LEU A 3 13.33 23.73 -8.03
N THR A 4 12.25 24.39 -7.68
CA THR A 4 11.06 23.78 -7.06
C THR A 4 10.30 22.95 -8.12
N ALA A 5 10.47 21.64 -8.12
CA ALA A 5 9.60 20.74 -8.87
C ALA A 5 8.22 20.71 -8.21
N ARG A 6 7.27 21.36 -8.85
CA ARG A 6 5.87 21.46 -8.44
C ARG A 6 5.20 20.09 -8.53
N ALA A 7 4.74 19.53 -7.41
CA ALA A 7 3.92 18.33 -7.40
C ALA A 7 2.63 18.54 -8.24
N PRO A 8 2.17 17.54 -9.00
CA PRO A 8 0.96 17.67 -9.80
C PRO A 8 -0.26 17.86 -8.89
N SER A 9 -1.00 18.95 -9.13
CA SER A 9 -2.20 19.30 -8.39
C SER A 9 -3.37 18.35 -8.73
N PRO A 10 -4.33 18.15 -7.81
CA PRO A 10 -5.51 17.28 -8.01
C PRO A 10 -6.41 17.71 -9.18
N VAL A 11 -6.19 18.87 -9.78
CA VAL A 11 -6.94 19.38 -10.95
C VAL A 11 -6.58 18.64 -12.24
N SER A 12 -5.44 17.93 -12.29
CA SER A 12 -4.98 17.19 -13.48
C SER A 12 -5.79 15.94 -13.78
N LEU A 13 -6.45 15.35 -12.79
CA LEU A 13 -7.24 14.12 -12.94
C LEU A 13 -8.54 14.35 -13.74
N ARG A 14 -9.16 15.53 -13.68
CA ARG A 14 -10.39 15.82 -14.42
C ARG A 14 -10.21 15.89 -15.93
N ARG A 15 -9.02 16.19 -16.45
CA ARG A 15 -8.78 16.32 -17.90
C ARG A 15 -8.49 15.00 -18.63
N LEU A 16 -8.03 13.96 -17.93
CA LEU A 16 -7.79 12.63 -18.51
C LEU A 16 -9.11 11.85 -18.73
N PHE A 17 -10.13 12.11 -17.94
CA PHE A 17 -11.40 11.36 -17.97
C PHE A 17 -12.34 11.74 -19.13
N GLY A 18 -12.12 12.86 -19.80
CA GLY A 18 -12.96 13.28 -20.95
C GLY A 18 -12.77 12.44 -22.23
N ARG A 19 -11.73 11.63 -22.34
CA ARG A 19 -11.42 10.86 -23.57
C ARG A 19 -11.84 9.39 -23.55
N LEU A 20 -12.20 8.81 -22.40
CA LEU A 20 -12.67 7.41 -22.31
C LEU A 20 -14.19 7.27 -22.39
N ALA A 21 -14.93 8.37 -22.56
CA ALA A 21 -16.37 8.36 -22.80
C ALA A 21 -16.77 8.05 -24.25
N GLY A 22 -15.82 7.63 -25.09
CA GLY A 22 -16.04 7.16 -26.45
C GLY A 22 -16.84 5.86 -26.46
N ALA A 23 -18.02 5.95 -27.08
CA ALA A 23 -19.07 4.97 -27.24
C ALA A 23 -18.60 3.53 -27.44
N MET A 24 -18.96 2.65 -26.49
CA MET A 24 -19.13 1.22 -26.72
C MET A 24 -20.64 0.97 -27.01
N PRO A 25 -21.01 0.25 -28.05
CA PRO A 25 -22.42 0.08 -28.41
C PRO A 25 -23.11 -0.95 -27.48
N GLY A 26 -24.27 -0.59 -26.94
CA GLY A 26 -25.35 -1.53 -26.64
C GLY A 26 -25.34 -2.32 -25.35
N GLY A 27 -24.56 -1.95 -24.30
CA GLY A 27 -24.64 -2.61 -22.98
C GLY A 27 -25.74 -2.06 -22.08
N LYS A 28 -26.41 -2.90 -21.30
CA LYS A 28 -27.40 -2.53 -20.28
C LYS A 28 -26.77 -1.50 -19.33
N ARG A 29 -27.54 -0.49 -18.88
CA ARG A 29 -27.13 0.66 -18.04
C ARG A 29 -26.41 0.29 -16.72
N THR A 30 -26.34 -1.00 -16.37
CA THR A 30 -25.66 -1.57 -15.19
C THR A 30 -24.18 -1.87 -15.41
N ASP A 31 -23.66 -1.82 -16.65
CA ASP A 31 -22.30 -2.32 -16.98
C ASP A 31 -21.24 -1.20 -17.07
N ARG A 32 -21.61 0.05 -16.86
CA ARG A 32 -20.64 1.17 -16.88
C ARG A 32 -19.83 1.21 -15.60
N ILE A 33 -18.50 1.27 -15.76
CA ILE A 33 -17.57 1.57 -14.66
C ILE A 33 -17.86 2.98 -14.15
N SER A 34 -18.17 3.08 -12.85
CA SER A 34 -18.44 4.35 -12.19
C SER A 34 -17.15 4.96 -11.62
N GLN A 35 -17.18 6.25 -11.26
CA GLN A 35 -16.07 6.91 -10.56
C GLN A 35 -15.69 6.15 -9.28
N ARG A 36 -16.66 5.68 -8.51
CA ARG A 36 -16.42 4.89 -7.29
C ARG A 36 -15.81 3.51 -7.58
N ASP A 37 -16.08 2.93 -8.74
CA ASP A 37 -15.41 1.69 -9.16
C ASP A 37 -13.93 1.96 -9.52
N LEU A 38 -13.61 3.13 -10.10
CA LEU A 38 -12.24 3.54 -10.38
C LEU A 38 -11.45 3.85 -9.10
N GLU A 39 -12.06 4.45 -8.09
CA GLU A 39 -11.44 4.67 -6.78
C GLU A 39 -11.11 3.33 -6.10
N VAL A 40 -12.03 2.36 -6.13
CA VAL A 40 -11.78 1.00 -5.64
C VAL A 40 -10.65 0.34 -6.43
N LEU A 41 -10.64 0.51 -7.75
CA LEU A 41 -9.60 -0.03 -8.61
C LEU A 41 -8.22 0.59 -8.28
N GLU A 42 -8.17 1.88 -8.00
CA GLU A 42 -6.95 2.57 -7.56
C GLU A 42 -6.44 1.99 -6.24
N PHE A 43 -7.31 1.81 -5.24
CA PHE A 43 -6.93 1.17 -3.98
C PHE A 43 -6.34 -0.23 -4.25
N ILE A 44 -6.98 -1.06 -5.08
CA ILE A 44 -6.45 -2.39 -5.43
C ILE A 44 -5.09 -2.29 -6.14
N ALA A 45 -4.92 -1.31 -7.02
CA ALA A 45 -3.67 -1.10 -7.76
C ALA A 45 -2.49 -0.78 -6.82
N ARG A 46 -2.71 0.05 -5.83
CA ARG A 46 -1.70 0.53 -4.88
C ARG A 46 -1.14 -0.60 -4.01
N PHE A 47 -1.98 -1.51 -3.53
CA PHE A 47 -1.57 -2.56 -2.59
C PHE A 47 -1.21 -3.90 -3.25
N GLY A 48 -1.57 -4.09 -4.50
CA GLY A 48 -1.17 -5.28 -5.27
C GLY A 48 -1.99 -6.53 -4.97
N VAL A 49 -2.05 -7.00 -3.73
CA VAL A 49 -2.88 -8.13 -3.28
C VAL A 49 -3.85 -7.64 -2.23
N VAL A 50 -5.10 -7.50 -2.60
CA VAL A 50 -6.10 -6.87 -1.72
C VAL A 50 -7.21 -7.89 -1.40
N PRO A 51 -7.40 -8.27 -0.14
CA PRO A 51 -8.53 -9.11 0.24
C PRO A 51 -9.84 -8.32 0.09
N ARG A 52 -10.92 -9.01 -0.31
CA ARG A 52 -12.24 -8.38 -0.46
C ARG A 52 -12.65 -7.54 0.75
N ARG A 53 -12.38 -8.07 1.95
CA ARG A 53 -12.71 -7.36 3.20
C ARG A 53 -12.02 -6.00 3.30
N ALA A 54 -10.76 -5.87 2.82
CA ALA A 54 -10.07 -4.59 2.83
C ALA A 54 -10.76 -3.57 1.91
N VAL A 55 -11.23 -3.98 0.72
CA VAL A 55 -12.04 -3.12 -0.14
C VAL A 55 -13.34 -2.68 0.55
N ALA A 56 -14.05 -3.60 1.21
CA ALA A 56 -15.27 -3.29 1.94
C ALA A 56 -15.00 -2.28 3.08
N THR A 57 -13.94 -2.49 3.86
CA THR A 57 -13.50 -1.60 4.94
C THR A 57 -13.16 -0.23 4.39
N TRP A 58 -12.28 -0.15 3.40
CA TRP A 58 -11.84 1.11 2.78
C TRP A 58 -13.01 1.91 2.19
N ALA A 59 -13.88 1.24 1.43
CA ALA A 59 -15.01 1.88 0.78
C ALA A 59 -16.17 2.23 1.74
N GLY A 60 -16.15 1.70 2.97
CA GLY A 60 -17.24 1.85 3.91
C GLY A 60 -18.54 1.19 3.43
N THR A 61 -18.43 0.08 2.71
CA THR A 61 -19.59 -0.58 2.08
C THR A 61 -19.76 -2.00 2.57
N GLY A 62 -21.02 -2.47 2.57
CA GLY A 62 -21.32 -3.87 2.89
C GLY A 62 -20.80 -4.83 1.82
N ARG A 63 -20.71 -6.11 2.20
CA ARG A 63 -20.20 -7.21 1.35
C ARG A 63 -20.90 -7.29 -0.02
N THR A 64 -22.22 -7.13 -0.06
CA THR A 64 -23.01 -7.23 -1.31
C THR A 64 -22.61 -6.15 -2.31
N VAL A 65 -22.48 -4.91 -1.87
CA VAL A 65 -22.07 -3.78 -2.72
C VAL A 65 -20.65 -4.01 -3.26
N THR A 66 -19.75 -4.48 -2.40
CA THR A 66 -18.37 -4.81 -2.79
C THR A 66 -18.35 -5.91 -3.87
N ILE A 67 -19.14 -6.98 -3.73
CA ILE A 67 -19.24 -8.06 -4.72
C ILE A 67 -19.75 -7.53 -6.07
N VAL A 68 -20.72 -6.64 -6.09
CA VAL A 68 -21.24 -6.05 -7.33
C VAL A 68 -20.16 -5.23 -8.05
N ARG A 69 -19.37 -4.42 -7.31
CA ARG A 69 -18.26 -3.65 -7.87
C ARG A 69 -17.15 -4.55 -8.42
N GLU A 70 -16.75 -5.56 -7.65
CA GLU A 70 -15.76 -6.56 -8.09
C GLU A 70 -16.19 -7.27 -9.39
N ARG A 71 -17.47 -7.65 -9.49
CA ARG A 71 -17.99 -8.26 -10.70
C ARG A 71 -17.82 -7.35 -11.91
N ARG A 72 -18.22 -6.07 -11.81
CA ARG A 72 -18.06 -5.08 -12.89
C ARG A 72 -16.60 -4.91 -13.29
N LEU A 73 -15.72 -4.72 -12.32
CA LEU A 73 -14.28 -4.55 -12.58
C LEU A 73 -13.66 -5.78 -13.25
N ARG A 74 -14.08 -6.98 -12.83
CA ARG A 74 -13.65 -8.25 -13.42
C ARG A 74 -14.18 -8.44 -14.84
N GLU A 75 -15.46 -8.19 -15.08
CA GLU A 75 -16.09 -8.29 -16.40
C GLU A 75 -15.48 -7.29 -17.39
N ALA A 76 -15.05 -6.12 -16.91
CA ALA A 76 -14.28 -5.14 -17.67
C ALA A 76 -12.79 -5.54 -17.85
N GLY A 77 -12.34 -6.68 -17.33
CA GLY A 77 -10.94 -7.12 -17.42
C GLY A 77 -9.94 -6.29 -16.62
N LEU A 78 -10.40 -5.45 -15.67
CA LEU A 78 -9.55 -4.54 -14.90
C LEU A 78 -8.92 -5.21 -13.68
N ILE A 79 -9.56 -6.23 -13.14
CA ILE A 79 -9.02 -7.05 -12.05
C ILE A 79 -9.12 -8.54 -12.35
N VAL A 80 -8.28 -9.32 -11.67
CA VAL A 80 -8.44 -10.78 -11.55
C VAL A 80 -8.67 -11.13 -10.09
N MET A 81 -9.40 -12.22 -9.85
CA MET A 81 -9.63 -12.75 -8.51
C MET A 81 -8.88 -14.08 -8.34
N ARG A 82 -8.31 -14.27 -7.17
CA ARG A 82 -7.66 -15.52 -6.75
C ARG A 82 -8.23 -15.97 -5.41
N PRO A 83 -8.36 -17.26 -5.16
CA PRO A 83 -8.66 -17.76 -3.82
C PRO A 83 -7.45 -17.49 -2.91
N ALA A 84 -7.68 -17.10 -1.67
CA ALA A 84 -6.64 -17.16 -0.66
C ALA A 84 -6.41 -18.60 -0.23
N PHE A 85 -5.19 -18.93 0.21
CA PHE A 85 -4.87 -20.28 0.68
C PHE A 85 -5.76 -20.67 1.87
N GLY A 86 -6.46 -21.80 1.74
CA GLY A 86 -7.23 -22.42 2.80
C GLY A 86 -8.54 -21.74 3.21
N GLY A 87 -9.07 -20.77 2.42
CA GLY A 87 -10.24 -20.03 2.87
C GLY A 87 -11.23 -19.58 1.79
N SER A 88 -12.36 -19.05 2.25
CA SER A 88 -13.39 -18.40 1.44
C SER A 88 -13.03 -16.96 1.02
N GLU A 89 -11.91 -16.43 1.51
CA GLU A 89 -11.44 -15.09 1.17
C GLU A 89 -11.01 -15.00 -0.29
N ARG A 90 -11.36 -13.91 -0.93
CA ARG A 90 -10.98 -13.62 -2.32
C ARG A 90 -9.96 -12.49 -2.34
N LEU A 91 -8.90 -12.71 -3.10
CA LEU A 91 -7.84 -11.74 -3.34
C LEU A 91 -8.08 -11.08 -4.69
N LEU A 92 -8.01 -9.77 -4.71
CA LEU A 92 -8.20 -8.92 -5.88
C LEU A 92 -6.84 -8.39 -6.31
N LEU A 93 -6.53 -8.52 -7.60
CA LEU A 93 -5.29 -8.05 -8.19
C LEU A 93 -5.60 -7.25 -9.45
N CYS A 94 -4.97 -6.09 -9.62
CA CYS A 94 -5.08 -5.32 -10.86
C CYS A 94 -4.41 -6.02 -12.04
N THR A 95 -5.09 -6.00 -13.18
CA THR A 95 -4.48 -6.31 -14.48
C THR A 95 -3.66 -5.12 -15.00
N ARG A 96 -2.92 -5.31 -16.09
CA ARG A 96 -2.25 -4.18 -16.75
C ARG A 96 -3.25 -3.12 -17.26
N ALA A 97 -4.43 -3.56 -17.73
CA ALA A 97 -5.52 -2.67 -18.12
C ALA A 97 -6.07 -1.92 -16.90
N GLY A 98 -6.20 -2.61 -15.74
CA GLY A 98 -6.62 -2.00 -14.48
C GLY A 98 -5.66 -0.92 -14.00
N LEU A 99 -4.34 -1.15 -14.06
CA LEU A 99 -3.34 -0.15 -13.69
C LEU A 99 -3.47 1.11 -14.56
N ARG A 100 -3.66 0.95 -15.88
CA ARG A 100 -3.90 2.09 -16.78
C ARG A 100 -5.21 2.82 -16.45
N ALA A 101 -6.29 2.08 -16.26
CA ALA A 101 -7.60 2.66 -15.97
C ALA A 101 -7.66 3.39 -14.62
N SER A 102 -6.83 3.00 -13.64
CA SER A 102 -6.70 3.67 -12.34
C SER A 102 -5.67 4.81 -12.33
N GLY A 103 -5.00 5.09 -13.45
CA GLY A 103 -3.94 6.10 -13.50
C GLY A 103 -2.66 5.72 -12.75
N ARG A 104 -2.41 4.41 -12.56
CA ARG A 104 -1.26 3.85 -11.84
C ARG A 104 -0.34 3.05 -12.77
N GLU A 105 -0.05 3.59 -13.93
CA GLU A 105 0.76 2.93 -14.98
C GLU A 105 2.21 2.70 -14.54
N GLU A 106 2.71 3.51 -13.61
CA GLU A 106 4.02 3.40 -13.01
C GLU A 106 4.19 2.13 -12.17
N LEU A 107 3.06 1.56 -11.69
CA LEU A 107 3.08 0.33 -10.91
C LEU A 107 3.15 -0.91 -11.82
N ARG A 108 3.77 -1.97 -11.30
CA ARG A 108 3.81 -3.27 -11.97
C ARG A 108 2.61 -4.12 -11.56
N THR A 109 2.16 -5.03 -12.41
CA THR A 109 1.18 -6.04 -12.01
C THR A 109 1.73 -6.89 -10.86
N ALA A 110 0.90 -7.14 -9.84
CA ALA A 110 1.30 -7.96 -8.71
C ALA A 110 1.46 -9.43 -9.12
N ARG A 111 2.50 -10.06 -8.57
CA ARG A 111 2.78 -11.51 -8.71
C ARG A 111 3.06 -12.07 -7.32
N PRO A 112 2.01 -12.26 -6.50
CA PRO A 112 2.20 -12.67 -5.12
C PRO A 112 2.81 -14.06 -5.06
N SER A 113 3.82 -14.22 -4.21
CA SER A 113 4.29 -15.55 -3.81
C SER A 113 3.40 -16.08 -2.68
N PRO A 114 3.26 -17.41 -2.55
CA PRO A 114 2.48 -18.01 -1.47
C PRO A 114 2.83 -17.46 -0.07
N GLY A 115 4.13 -17.29 0.22
CA GLY A 115 4.60 -16.79 1.52
C GLY A 115 4.29 -15.30 1.75
N ALA A 116 4.14 -14.50 0.71
CA ALA A 116 3.87 -13.06 0.82
C ALA A 116 2.39 -12.72 0.96
N ILE A 117 1.48 -13.59 0.51
CA ILE A 117 0.03 -13.30 0.43
C ILE A 117 -0.54 -12.86 1.78
N ARG A 118 -0.19 -13.56 2.88
CA ARG A 118 -0.69 -13.23 4.21
C ARG A 118 -0.24 -11.84 4.63
N HIS A 119 1.03 -11.53 4.43
CA HIS A 119 1.60 -10.22 4.76
C HIS A 119 0.98 -9.12 3.91
N GLU A 120 1.03 -9.21 2.58
CA GLU A 120 0.46 -8.22 1.66
C GLU A 120 -1.03 -7.97 1.92
N SER A 121 -1.79 -9.03 2.21
CA SER A 121 -3.22 -8.92 2.56
C SER A 121 -3.45 -8.19 3.88
N THR A 122 -2.58 -8.38 4.88
CA THR A 122 -2.67 -7.70 6.17
C THR A 122 -2.30 -6.23 6.01
N VAL A 123 -1.24 -5.92 5.26
CA VAL A 123 -0.85 -4.53 4.93
C VAL A 123 -2.01 -3.80 4.25
N ALA A 124 -2.65 -4.42 3.25
CA ALA A 124 -3.80 -3.83 2.57
C ALA A 124 -5.01 -3.61 3.50
N LEU A 125 -5.24 -4.52 4.46
CA LEU A 125 -6.31 -4.35 5.44
C LEU A 125 -6.01 -3.23 6.43
N LEU A 126 -4.79 -3.17 6.96
CA LEU A 126 -4.34 -2.09 7.84
C LEU A 126 -4.47 -0.73 7.13
N ALA A 127 -3.99 -0.64 5.89
CA ALA A 127 -4.13 0.56 5.08
C ALA A 127 -5.60 0.97 4.87
N ALA A 128 -6.50 0.00 4.66
CA ALA A 128 -7.93 0.27 4.53
C ALA A 128 -8.54 0.89 5.81
N VAL A 129 -8.09 0.43 6.98
CA VAL A 129 -8.53 0.97 8.28
C VAL A 129 -7.99 2.40 8.46
N LEU A 130 -6.69 2.60 8.24
CA LEU A 130 -6.03 3.89 8.44
C LEU A 130 -6.54 4.95 7.44
N GLU A 131 -6.71 4.62 6.16
CA GLU A 131 -7.27 5.57 5.18
C GLU A 131 -8.73 5.89 5.46
N ARG A 132 -9.50 4.94 5.99
CA ARG A 132 -10.87 5.20 6.41
C ARG A 132 -10.95 6.17 7.59
N SER A 133 -9.97 6.17 8.49
CA SER A 133 -9.86 7.17 9.58
C SER A 133 -9.30 8.53 9.12
N GLY A 134 -9.03 8.68 7.83
CA GLY A 134 -8.59 9.94 7.23
C GLY A 134 -7.08 10.07 7.01
N GLU A 135 -6.31 9.02 7.28
CA GLU A 135 -4.88 9.02 7.01
C GLU A 135 -4.58 8.93 5.50
N ARG A 136 -3.45 9.48 5.10
CA ARG A 136 -2.94 9.38 3.73
C ARG A 136 -1.67 8.53 3.74
N LEU A 137 -1.66 7.51 2.91
CA LEU A 137 -0.59 6.51 2.89
C LEU A 137 0.02 6.35 1.51
N LEU A 138 1.31 6.01 1.48
CA LEU A 138 1.98 5.39 0.34
C LEU A 138 2.23 3.92 0.68
N SER A 139 1.91 3.03 -0.25
CA SER A 139 2.30 1.62 -0.17
C SER A 139 3.78 1.44 -0.53
N GLU A 140 4.39 0.31 -0.17
CA GLU A 140 5.74 -0.04 -0.62
C GLU A 140 5.91 0.09 -2.15
N ARG A 141 4.87 -0.26 -2.90
CA ARG A 141 4.86 -0.19 -4.37
C ARG A 141 4.93 1.24 -4.89
N GLU A 142 4.18 2.16 -4.27
CA GLU A 142 4.20 3.59 -4.59
C GLU A 142 5.54 4.21 -4.18
N THR A 143 6.04 3.85 -2.99
CA THR A 143 7.37 4.26 -2.53
C THR A 143 8.45 3.83 -3.52
N LEU A 144 8.42 2.58 -3.98
CA LEU A 144 9.38 2.08 -4.96
C LEU A 144 9.25 2.79 -6.32
N ALA A 145 8.03 3.10 -6.77
CA ALA A 145 7.79 3.83 -8.02
C ALA A 145 8.33 5.27 -7.90
N ARG A 146 8.07 5.94 -6.79
CA ARG A 146 8.58 7.29 -6.50
C ARG A 146 10.09 7.33 -6.46
N GLU A 147 10.75 6.41 -5.72
CA GLU A 147 12.20 6.30 -5.65
C GLU A 147 12.85 6.06 -7.02
N ARG A 148 12.18 5.29 -7.88
CA ARG A 148 12.67 5.05 -9.27
C ARG A 148 12.55 6.30 -10.13
N ALA A 149 11.45 7.00 -10.03
CA ALA A 149 11.22 8.23 -10.79
C ALA A 149 12.20 9.35 -10.40
N GLU A 150 12.51 9.45 -9.11
CA GLU A 150 13.42 10.47 -8.57
C GLU A 150 14.90 10.05 -8.59
N GLY A 151 15.20 8.77 -8.86
CA GLY A 151 16.56 8.23 -8.85
C GLY A 151 17.21 8.22 -7.45
N LYS A 152 16.42 8.37 -6.39
CA LYS A 152 16.88 8.50 -5.00
C LYS A 152 16.17 7.53 -4.07
N ARG A 153 16.85 7.09 -3.01
CA ARG A 153 16.31 6.27 -1.93
C ARG A 153 15.79 7.16 -0.81
N LEU A 154 14.56 7.63 -0.94
CA LEU A 154 14.00 8.66 -0.05
C LEU A 154 13.35 8.07 1.20
N LEU A 155 12.65 6.93 1.06
CA LEU A 155 11.74 6.39 2.09
C LEU A 155 12.16 4.97 2.49
N SER A 156 13.44 4.65 2.40
CA SER A 156 13.97 3.33 2.71
C SER A 156 15.14 3.40 3.68
N ALA A 157 15.25 2.39 4.54
CA ALA A 157 16.36 2.22 5.46
C ALA A 157 17.52 1.50 4.78
N ALA A 158 18.75 2.03 4.91
CA ALA A 158 19.95 1.41 4.38
C ALA A 158 20.44 0.30 5.31
N LEU A 159 20.63 -0.89 4.78
CA LEU A 159 21.14 -2.05 5.53
C LEU A 159 22.66 -2.16 5.39
N SER A 160 23.31 -2.85 6.34
CA SER A 160 24.74 -3.10 6.34
C SER A 160 25.23 -3.83 5.08
N SER A 161 24.38 -4.63 4.46
CA SER A 161 24.64 -5.33 3.18
C SER A 161 24.62 -4.42 1.95
N GLY A 162 24.42 -3.11 2.08
CA GLY A 162 24.22 -2.18 0.97
C GLY A 162 22.83 -2.26 0.32
N ARG A 163 21.97 -3.16 0.80
CA ARG A 163 20.56 -3.25 0.37
C ARG A 163 19.71 -2.21 1.07
N PHE A 164 18.55 -1.91 0.49
CA PHE A 164 17.58 -1.01 1.09
C PHE A 164 16.31 -1.78 1.47
N HIS A 165 15.81 -1.50 2.66
CA HIS A 165 14.53 -1.98 3.14
C HIS A 165 13.52 -0.84 3.07
N ARG A 166 12.34 -1.10 2.52
CA ARG A 166 11.22 -0.16 2.44
C ARG A 166 10.20 -0.51 3.48
N ALA A 167 9.57 0.51 4.03
CA ALA A 167 8.40 0.31 4.87
C ALA A 167 7.24 -0.29 4.06
N ASP A 168 6.40 -1.07 4.72
CA ASP A 168 5.17 -1.58 4.13
C ASP A 168 4.22 -0.45 3.74
N LEU A 169 4.13 0.59 4.60
CA LEU A 169 3.38 1.81 4.37
C LEU A 169 4.19 3.04 4.85
N VAL A 170 3.92 4.20 4.26
CA VAL A 170 4.43 5.48 4.75
C VAL A 170 3.26 6.45 4.87
N ARG A 171 3.06 7.03 6.06
CA ARG A 171 2.14 8.15 6.23
C ARG A 171 2.66 9.37 5.48
N VAL A 172 1.78 10.12 4.85
CA VAL A 172 2.12 11.38 4.21
C VAL A 172 1.15 12.46 4.64
N ASP A 173 1.64 13.68 4.75
CA ASP A 173 0.81 14.84 5.03
C ASP A 173 -0.01 15.29 3.80
N GLU A 174 -0.75 16.38 3.93
CA GLU A 174 -1.55 16.95 2.84
C GLU A 174 -0.70 17.41 1.64
N ARG A 175 0.57 17.70 1.85
CA ARG A 175 1.53 18.11 0.82
C ARG A 175 2.23 16.92 0.18
N GLY A 176 2.00 15.71 0.71
CA GLY A 176 2.67 14.47 0.29
C GLY A 176 4.06 14.30 0.87
N GLU A 177 4.40 15.09 1.92
CA GLU A 177 5.67 14.92 2.62
C GLU A 177 5.63 13.70 3.54
N PRO A 178 6.73 12.93 3.63
CA PRO A 178 6.80 11.74 4.45
C PRO A 178 6.66 12.04 5.95
N GLY A 179 5.81 11.28 6.61
CA GLY A 179 5.69 11.20 8.06
C GLY A 179 6.24 9.87 8.60
N ASP A 180 5.38 9.12 9.30
CA ASP A 180 5.78 7.85 9.90
C ASP A 180 5.91 6.73 8.86
N ALA A 181 6.95 5.91 9.00
CA ALA A 181 7.02 4.61 8.33
C ALA A 181 6.26 3.57 9.15
N ILE A 182 5.54 2.68 8.50
CA ILE A 182 4.76 1.62 9.13
C ILE A 182 5.28 0.27 8.64
N GLU A 183 5.57 -0.61 9.58
CA GLU A 183 5.97 -2.00 9.37
C GLU A 183 4.90 -2.95 9.92
N VAL A 184 4.59 -4.00 9.20
CA VAL A 184 3.68 -5.06 9.65
C VAL A 184 4.48 -6.31 9.97
N GLU A 185 4.45 -6.77 11.22
CA GLU A 185 5.22 -7.94 11.65
C GLU A 185 4.28 -9.09 12.03
N LEU A 186 4.21 -10.09 11.16
CA LEU A 186 3.34 -11.26 11.32
C LEU A 186 4.07 -12.53 11.76
N SER A 187 5.40 -12.52 11.74
CA SER A 187 6.23 -13.68 12.08
C SER A 187 7.53 -13.22 12.73
N THR A 188 8.07 -14.02 13.60
CA THR A 188 9.34 -13.73 14.26
C THR A 188 10.48 -13.76 13.22
N LYS A 189 11.14 -12.63 13.02
CA LYS A 189 12.43 -12.58 12.32
C LYS A 189 13.54 -13.06 13.23
N GLY A 190 14.63 -13.59 12.66
CA GLY A 190 15.84 -13.85 13.44
C GLY A 190 16.34 -12.57 14.13
N ALA A 191 16.78 -12.69 15.39
CA ALA A 191 17.16 -11.53 16.23
C ALA A 191 18.14 -10.58 15.52
N ALA A 192 19.21 -11.12 14.91
CA ALA A 192 20.21 -10.31 14.19
C ALA A 192 19.59 -9.49 13.04
N ARG A 193 18.63 -10.08 12.31
CA ARG A 193 17.94 -9.38 11.21
C ARG A 193 17.03 -8.27 11.71
N LEU A 194 16.31 -8.51 12.79
CA LEU A 194 15.45 -7.51 13.39
C LEU A 194 16.28 -6.35 13.96
N ASP A 195 17.38 -6.67 14.66
CA ASP A 195 18.32 -5.67 15.18
C ASP A 195 18.92 -4.80 14.08
N GLU A 196 19.29 -5.40 12.95
CA GLU A 196 19.81 -4.66 11.78
C GLU A 196 18.75 -3.67 11.25
N LEU A 197 17.51 -4.15 11.08
CA LEU A 197 16.41 -3.31 10.60
C LEU A 197 16.12 -2.14 11.54
N LEU A 198 16.05 -2.40 12.86
CA LEU A 198 15.78 -1.35 13.85
C LEU A 198 16.89 -0.28 13.87
N ARG A 199 18.17 -0.69 13.80
CA ARG A 199 19.29 0.26 13.69
C ARG A 199 19.25 1.07 12.39
N ALA A 200 18.91 0.43 11.27
CA ALA A 200 18.77 1.09 9.98
C ALA A 200 17.63 2.10 9.98
N TRP A 201 16.50 1.77 10.60
CA TRP A 201 15.39 2.70 10.78
C TRP A 201 15.74 3.88 11.69
N ARG A 202 16.46 3.64 12.80
CA ARG A 202 16.95 4.75 13.65
C ARG A 202 17.80 5.75 12.86
N LEU A 203 18.64 5.26 11.94
CA LEU A 203 19.42 6.15 11.06
C LEU A 203 18.52 6.90 10.08
N ALA A 204 17.52 6.25 9.49
CA ALA A 204 16.58 6.91 8.58
C ALA A 204 15.78 8.03 9.28
N VAL A 205 15.42 7.84 10.55
CA VAL A 205 14.77 8.87 11.38
C VAL A 205 15.75 10.01 11.68
N ALA A 206 17.00 9.71 12.08
CA ALA A 206 18.02 10.72 12.32
C ALA A 206 18.33 11.57 11.08
N GLU A 207 18.28 10.97 9.90
CA GLU A 207 18.45 11.63 8.60
C GLU A 207 17.15 12.31 8.10
N ARG A 208 16.09 12.31 8.90
CA ARG A 208 14.78 12.91 8.58
C ARG A 208 14.13 12.39 7.29
N ARG A 209 14.42 11.14 6.92
CA ARG A 209 13.74 10.47 5.80
C ARG A 209 12.31 10.06 6.16
N VAL A 210 12.08 9.75 7.43
CA VAL A 210 10.78 9.52 8.05
C VAL A 210 10.79 10.13 9.44
N THR A 211 9.61 10.41 10.00
CA THR A 211 9.49 11.02 11.33
C THR A 211 9.79 10.02 12.44
N ARG A 212 9.23 8.84 12.34
CA ARG A 212 9.44 7.67 13.21
C ARG A 212 9.01 6.41 12.48
N VAL A 213 9.17 5.26 13.12
CA VAL A 213 8.70 3.96 12.61
C VAL A 213 7.71 3.35 13.58
N VAL A 214 6.58 2.86 13.09
CA VAL A 214 5.57 2.17 13.88
C VAL A 214 5.47 0.72 13.39
N TYR A 215 5.78 -0.22 14.28
CA TYR A 215 5.59 -1.65 14.03
C TYR A 215 4.20 -2.07 14.47
N HIS A 216 3.35 -2.48 13.54
CA HIS A 216 2.09 -3.15 13.84
C HIS A 216 2.35 -4.66 13.90
N CYS A 217 2.29 -5.20 15.10
CA CYS A 217 2.70 -6.56 15.41
C CYS A 217 1.52 -7.50 15.63
N ALA A 218 1.58 -8.72 15.10
CA ALA A 218 0.71 -9.77 15.58
C ALA A 218 1.00 -10.06 17.08
N PRO A 219 -0.01 -10.44 17.90
CA PRO A 219 0.17 -10.60 19.35
C PRO A 219 1.39 -11.43 19.76
N HIS A 220 1.67 -12.50 19.01
CA HIS A 220 2.80 -13.39 19.30
C HIS A 220 4.16 -12.81 18.85
N THR A 221 4.21 -11.77 18.02
CA THR A 221 5.46 -11.12 17.58
C THR A 221 5.81 -9.90 18.40
N LEU A 222 4.82 -9.28 19.05
CA LEU A 222 4.96 -8.06 19.82
C LEU A 222 6.11 -8.13 20.86
N PRO A 223 6.20 -9.14 21.75
CA PRO A 223 7.27 -9.18 22.75
C PRO A 223 8.67 -9.28 22.14
N PHE A 224 8.80 -9.93 20.98
CA PHE A 224 10.09 -10.05 20.29
C PHE A 224 10.57 -8.72 19.72
N VAL A 225 9.64 -7.90 19.19
CA VAL A 225 9.97 -6.58 18.68
C VAL A 225 10.28 -5.63 19.81
N GLU A 226 9.51 -5.62 20.91
CA GLU A 226 9.79 -4.83 22.11
C GLU A 226 11.19 -5.13 22.69
N GLN A 227 11.51 -6.41 22.89
CA GLN A 227 12.82 -6.83 23.36
C GLN A 227 13.95 -6.39 22.42
N ALA A 228 13.72 -6.42 21.11
CA ALA A 228 14.71 -5.96 20.13
C ALA A 228 14.89 -4.44 20.19
N ILE A 229 13.83 -3.66 20.39
CA ILE A 229 13.88 -2.21 20.57
C ILE A 229 14.73 -1.85 21.80
N GLU A 230 14.51 -2.52 22.92
CA GLU A 230 15.32 -2.35 24.13
C GLU A 230 16.79 -2.68 23.88
N ARG A 231 17.06 -3.86 23.32
CA ARG A 231 18.41 -4.35 23.02
C ARG A 231 19.18 -3.42 22.07
N THR A 232 18.49 -2.84 21.09
CA THR A 232 19.09 -1.93 20.09
C THR A 232 19.05 -0.47 20.51
N ARG A 233 18.38 -0.13 21.62
CA ARG A 233 18.17 1.22 22.12
C ARG A 233 17.54 2.14 21.08
N THR A 234 16.46 1.67 20.43
CA THR A 234 15.81 2.40 19.34
C THR A 234 14.45 2.99 19.72
N ALA A 235 14.05 2.94 20.99
CA ALA A 235 12.75 3.40 21.47
C ALA A 235 12.42 4.88 21.12
N ALA A 236 13.43 5.74 20.97
CA ALA A 236 13.21 7.12 20.54
C ALA A 236 12.77 7.27 19.06
N ALA A 237 13.02 6.26 18.22
CA ALA A 237 12.71 6.27 16.79
C ALA A 237 11.63 5.26 16.40
N VAL A 238 11.37 4.25 17.23
CA VAL A 238 10.50 3.11 16.92
C VAL A 238 9.44 2.94 18.00
N ALA A 239 8.18 2.89 17.58
CA ALA A 239 7.03 2.52 18.41
C ALA A 239 6.48 1.16 17.98
N VAL A 240 5.70 0.53 18.84
CA VAL A 240 5.03 -0.75 18.58
C VAL A 240 3.56 -0.63 18.92
N GLU A 241 2.72 -1.21 18.07
CA GLU A 241 1.27 -1.31 18.25
C GLU A 241 0.83 -2.76 17.95
N GLU A 242 -0.20 -3.23 18.61
CA GLU A 242 -0.80 -4.53 18.30
C GLU A 242 -1.73 -4.39 17.09
N LEU A 243 -1.76 -5.44 16.21
CA LEU A 243 -2.59 -5.52 15.01
C LEU A 243 -4.05 -5.88 15.34
#